data_8fa0ef3cc8f9ddfbf2e6596bcdf2691f
#
_entry.id   8fa0ef3cc8f9ddfbf2e6596bcdf2691f
#
_cell.length_a   1.000
_cell.length_b   1.000
_cell.length_c   1.000
_cell.angle_alpha   90.00
_cell.angle_beta   90.00
_cell.angle_gamma   90.00
#
_symmetry.space_group_name_H-M   'P 1'
#
loop_
_entity.id
_entity.type
_entity.pdbx_description
1 polymer ?
#
loop_
_entity_poly.entity_id
_entity_poly.type
_entity_poly.pdbx_seq_one_letter_code
_entity_poly.pdbx_strand_id
1 'polypeptide(L)'
;VYDGALYACQNDDAKQRRSKRAVWGMAAILTVAVAAGGCIPAPGMQNCFYVLLPYLGEFLGAASVIWALAKLGTDWSTVREYNYKKSVAVLPVRTAVTAVFSGLGIVCELIFFFVNDHAGQTFFALLYVLLKLIALLSVLVLRAEIMQAEWDKLPKKNNFQYFTLYN
;
A
#
# COMPACT_ATOMS: atom_id res chain seq x y z
N VAL A 1 24.87 -17.25 -14.08
CA VAL A 1 23.66 -17.49 -14.88
C VAL A 1 22.49 -17.65 -13.91
N TYR A 2 21.41 -16.85 -14.07
CA TYR A 2 20.22 -16.94 -13.22
C TYR A 2 19.36 -18.12 -13.69
N ASP A 3 19.15 -19.10 -12.83
CA ASP A 3 18.38 -20.34 -13.14
C ASP A 3 16.91 -20.28 -12.68
N GLY A 4 16.48 -19.17 -12.07
CA GLY A 4 15.11 -18.94 -11.63
C GLY A 4 14.16 -18.52 -12.76
N ALA A 5 12.83 -18.66 -12.52
CA ALA A 5 11.82 -18.17 -13.44
C ALA A 5 11.80 -16.63 -13.51
N LEU A 6 11.48 -16.12 -14.69
CA LEU A 6 11.17 -14.70 -14.92
C LEU A 6 9.67 -14.54 -15.06
N TYR A 7 9.14 -13.43 -14.53
CA TYR A 7 7.74 -13.04 -14.63
C TYR A 7 7.65 -11.71 -15.38
N ALA A 8 6.64 -11.57 -16.22
CA ALA A 8 6.35 -10.33 -16.92
C ALA A 8 4.88 -9.95 -16.72
N CYS A 9 4.61 -8.66 -16.61
CA CYS A 9 3.26 -8.14 -16.66
C CYS A 9 2.80 -8.11 -18.11
N GLN A 10 1.71 -8.81 -18.44
CA GLN A 10 1.18 -8.93 -19.81
C GLN A 10 0.27 -7.78 -20.24
N ASN A 11 0.05 -6.81 -19.36
CA ASN A 11 -0.75 -5.65 -19.73
C ASN A 11 -0.10 -4.86 -20.87
N ASP A 12 -0.93 -4.34 -21.79
CA ASP A 12 -0.53 -3.40 -22.84
C ASP A 12 0.32 -2.25 -22.25
N ASP A 13 1.34 -1.80 -22.98
CA ASP A 13 2.31 -0.79 -22.52
C ASP A 13 1.65 0.47 -21.97
N ALA A 14 0.56 0.93 -22.59
CA ALA A 14 -0.19 2.10 -22.13
C ALA A 14 -0.88 1.83 -20.78
N LYS A 15 -1.51 0.65 -20.64
CA LYS A 15 -2.18 0.21 -19.41
C LYS A 15 -1.16 -0.01 -18.28
N GLN A 16 -0.02 -0.62 -18.60
CA GLN A 16 1.06 -0.86 -17.65
C GLN A 16 1.64 0.46 -17.10
N ARG A 17 1.88 1.47 -17.95
CA ARG A 17 2.37 2.80 -17.52
C ARG A 17 1.36 3.50 -16.63
N ARG A 18 0.07 3.40 -16.95
CA ARG A 18 -1.01 3.99 -16.15
C ARG A 18 -1.09 3.33 -14.77
N SER A 19 -1.12 2.00 -14.72
CA SER A 19 -1.17 1.23 -13.48
C SER A 19 0.05 1.50 -12.60
N LYS A 20 1.26 1.56 -13.16
CA LYS A 20 2.48 1.95 -12.42
C LYS A 20 2.34 3.32 -11.76
N ARG A 21 1.88 4.34 -12.52
CA ARG A 21 1.71 5.69 -11.97
C ARG A 21 0.65 5.70 -10.86
N ALA A 22 -0.47 4.98 -11.05
CA ALA A 22 -1.52 4.86 -10.05
C ALA A 22 -0.99 4.20 -8.78
N VAL A 23 -0.29 3.07 -8.88
CA VAL A 23 0.27 2.33 -7.74
C VAL A 23 1.26 3.19 -6.94
N TRP A 24 2.23 3.83 -7.62
CA TRP A 24 3.19 4.69 -6.93
C TRP A 24 2.58 5.97 -6.38
N GLY A 25 1.62 6.56 -7.10
CA GLY A 25 0.87 7.74 -6.63
C GLY A 25 0.04 7.41 -5.38
N MET A 26 -0.70 6.30 -5.38
CA MET A 26 -1.47 5.87 -4.22
C MET A 26 -0.59 5.49 -3.03
N ALA A 27 0.57 4.86 -3.28
CA ALA A 27 1.55 4.56 -2.23
C ALA A 27 2.11 5.85 -1.58
N ALA A 28 2.38 6.88 -2.38
CA ALA A 28 2.82 8.18 -1.87
C ALA A 28 1.74 8.86 -1.02
N ILE A 29 0.48 8.88 -1.51
CA ILE A 29 -0.66 9.44 -0.78
C ILE A 29 -0.87 8.69 0.54
N LEU A 30 -0.84 7.35 0.52
CA LEU A 30 -0.94 6.51 1.72
C LEU A 30 0.13 6.90 2.74
N THR A 31 1.39 7.01 2.30
CA THR A 31 2.52 7.35 3.17
C THR A 31 2.34 8.72 3.82
N VAL A 32 1.98 9.72 3.01
CA VAL A 32 1.77 11.09 3.51
C VAL A 32 0.58 11.14 4.48
N ALA A 33 -0.53 10.47 4.16
CA ALA A 33 -1.72 10.46 5.01
C ALA A 33 -1.45 9.79 6.36
N VAL A 34 -0.73 8.65 6.37
CA VAL A 34 -0.37 7.94 7.60
C VAL A 34 0.62 8.76 8.44
N ALA A 35 1.66 9.34 7.82
CA ALA A 35 2.62 10.18 8.52
C ALA A 35 1.98 11.44 9.09
N ALA A 36 1.17 12.14 8.29
CA ALA A 36 0.45 13.33 8.74
C ALA A 36 -0.52 12.99 9.89
N GLY A 37 -1.22 11.85 9.82
CA GLY A 37 -2.09 11.36 10.89
C GLY A 37 -1.38 11.20 12.23
N GLY A 38 -0.11 10.76 12.22
CA GLY A 38 0.72 10.66 13.43
C GLY A 38 1.22 11.99 13.98
N CYS A 39 1.24 13.04 13.15
CA CYS A 39 1.67 14.37 13.57
C CYS A 39 0.51 15.23 14.16
N ILE A 40 -0.75 14.81 13.96
CA ILE A 40 -1.91 15.53 14.48
C ILE A 40 -2.12 15.18 15.95
N PRO A 41 -2.33 16.18 16.83
CA PRO A 41 -2.68 15.93 18.24
C PRO A 41 -4.14 15.48 18.37
N ALA A 42 -4.49 14.33 17.78
CA ALA A 42 -5.82 13.76 17.89
C ALA A 42 -6.08 13.31 19.34
N PRO A 43 -7.21 13.68 19.91
CA PRO A 43 -7.50 13.43 21.33
C PRO A 43 -7.51 11.94 21.67
N GLY A 44 -8.04 11.09 20.78
CA GLY A 44 -8.04 9.64 20.98
C GLY A 44 -6.64 9.03 20.95
N MET A 45 -5.78 9.47 20.02
CA MET A 45 -4.41 8.97 19.92
C MET A 45 -3.56 9.29 21.16
N GLN A 46 -3.77 10.45 21.79
CA GLN A 46 -2.98 10.87 22.94
C GLN A 46 -3.47 10.25 24.25
N ASN A 47 -4.76 9.96 24.37
CA ASN A 47 -5.37 9.57 25.63
C ASN A 47 -5.78 8.09 25.70
N CYS A 48 -5.84 7.38 24.54
CA CYS A 48 -6.39 6.03 24.52
C CYS A 48 -5.54 5.05 23.70
N PHE A 49 -5.12 4.00 24.37
CA PHE A 49 -4.30 2.93 23.76
C PHE A 49 -5.05 2.18 22.64
N TYR A 50 -6.38 2.02 22.75
CA TYR A 50 -7.17 1.34 21.72
C TYR A 50 -7.29 2.14 20.41
N VAL A 51 -6.97 3.45 20.41
CA VAL A 51 -6.83 4.26 19.19
C VAL A 51 -5.40 4.21 18.65
N LEU A 52 -4.41 4.24 19.54
CA LEU A 52 -3.00 4.21 19.19
C LEU A 52 -2.60 2.86 18.53
N LEU A 53 -3.14 1.74 19.03
CA LEU A 53 -2.76 0.40 18.54
C LEU A 53 -3.11 0.19 17.05
N PRO A 54 -4.34 0.49 16.57
CA PRO A 54 -4.67 0.43 15.14
C PRO A 54 -3.80 1.36 14.30
N TYR A 55 -3.47 2.55 14.80
CA TYR A 55 -2.56 3.45 14.09
C TYR A 55 -1.18 2.84 13.89
N LEU A 56 -0.59 2.23 14.92
CA LEU A 56 0.71 1.55 14.82
C LEU A 56 0.65 0.38 13.82
N GLY A 57 -0.44 -0.39 13.85
CA GLY A 57 -0.67 -1.48 12.89
C GLY A 57 -0.75 -0.98 11.45
N GLU A 58 -1.45 0.14 11.22
CA GLU A 58 -1.53 0.78 9.91
C GLU A 58 -0.17 1.33 9.45
N PHE A 59 0.58 1.97 10.34
CA PHE A 59 1.92 2.49 10.05
C PHE A 59 2.88 1.38 9.60
N LEU A 60 2.93 0.27 10.35
CA LEU A 60 3.73 -0.90 10.00
C LEU A 60 3.23 -1.55 8.70
N GLY A 61 1.91 -1.61 8.51
CA GLY A 61 1.28 -2.08 7.28
C GLY A 61 1.70 -1.24 6.07
N ALA A 62 1.58 0.07 6.16
CA ALA A 62 1.99 1.00 5.09
C ALA A 62 3.48 0.89 4.77
N ALA A 63 4.35 0.85 5.80
CA ALA A 63 5.78 0.64 5.62
C ALA A 63 6.07 -0.69 4.90
N SER A 64 5.34 -1.76 5.25
CA SER A 64 5.48 -3.07 4.61
C SER A 64 5.03 -3.08 3.14
N VAL A 65 3.99 -2.31 2.80
CA VAL A 65 3.52 -2.13 1.41
C VAL A 65 4.58 -1.41 0.59
N ILE A 66 5.12 -0.30 1.10
CA ILE A 66 6.19 0.47 0.42
C ILE A 66 7.42 -0.40 0.21
N TRP A 67 7.83 -1.18 1.23
CA TRP A 67 8.94 -2.11 1.11
C TRP A 67 8.73 -3.13 0.00
N ALA A 68 7.51 -3.68 -0.12
CA ALA A 68 7.19 -4.62 -1.19
C ALA A 68 7.21 -3.96 -2.57
N LEU A 69 6.70 -2.72 -2.71
CA LEU A 69 6.78 -1.94 -3.94
C LEU A 69 8.22 -1.58 -4.32
N ALA A 70 9.04 -1.22 -3.35
CA ALA A 70 10.47 -0.96 -3.58
C ALA A 70 11.21 -2.20 -4.10
N LYS A 71 10.84 -3.42 -3.64
CA LYS A 71 11.37 -4.69 -4.17
C LYS A 71 10.87 -5.00 -5.57
N LEU A 72 9.65 -4.60 -5.93
CA LEU A 72 9.12 -4.75 -7.28
C LEU A 72 9.87 -3.83 -8.27
N GLY A 73 10.25 -2.64 -7.81
CA GLY A 73 10.92 -1.64 -8.63
C GLY A 73 10.00 -0.99 -9.65
N THR A 74 10.61 -0.26 -10.56
CA THR A 74 9.89 0.45 -11.64
C THR A 74 9.77 -0.35 -12.94
N ASP A 75 10.57 -1.41 -13.09
CA ASP A 75 10.52 -2.27 -14.28
C ASP A 75 9.64 -3.50 -14.03
N TRP A 76 8.51 -3.56 -14.73
CA TRP A 76 7.53 -4.65 -14.65
C TRP A 76 7.59 -5.58 -15.88
N SER A 77 8.52 -5.31 -16.81
CA SER A 77 8.69 -6.12 -18.02
C SER A 77 9.38 -7.46 -17.73
N THR A 78 10.33 -7.46 -16.77
CA THR A 78 11.07 -8.66 -16.39
C THR A 78 11.37 -8.66 -14.89
N VAL A 79 10.57 -9.39 -14.12
CA VAL A 79 10.73 -9.50 -12.67
C VAL A 79 11.26 -10.91 -12.34
N ARG A 80 12.35 -10.97 -11.56
CA ARG A 80 12.92 -12.24 -11.08
C ARG A 80 11.94 -12.90 -10.10
N GLU A 81 11.86 -14.23 -10.12
CA GLU A 81 10.98 -15.03 -9.25
C GLU A 81 11.09 -14.65 -7.77
N TYR A 82 12.30 -14.41 -7.29
CA TYR A 82 12.51 -13.97 -5.91
C TYR A 82 11.81 -12.64 -5.59
N ASN A 83 11.94 -11.65 -6.48
CA ASN A 83 11.29 -10.36 -6.32
C ASN A 83 9.77 -10.47 -6.46
N TYR A 84 9.29 -11.27 -7.41
CA TYR A 84 7.88 -11.54 -7.61
C TYR A 84 7.24 -12.11 -6.33
N LYS A 85 7.83 -13.17 -5.75
CA LYS A 85 7.33 -13.80 -4.51
C LYS A 85 7.37 -12.85 -3.30
N LYS A 86 8.35 -11.95 -3.22
CA LYS A 86 8.51 -11.01 -2.09
C LYS A 86 7.80 -9.66 -2.30
N SER A 87 7.29 -9.39 -3.47
CA SER A 87 6.54 -8.18 -3.80
C SER A 87 5.11 -8.50 -4.23
N VAL A 88 4.91 -8.88 -5.49
CA VAL A 88 3.57 -9.04 -6.09
C VAL A 88 2.71 -10.03 -5.33
N ALA A 89 3.25 -11.20 -4.97
CA ALA A 89 2.49 -12.26 -4.29
C ALA A 89 2.03 -11.86 -2.87
N VAL A 90 2.77 -11.00 -2.18
CA VAL A 90 2.45 -10.60 -0.80
C VAL A 90 1.70 -9.27 -0.70
N LEU A 91 1.74 -8.42 -1.73
CA LEU A 91 1.08 -7.11 -1.76
C LEU A 91 -0.43 -7.19 -1.48
N PRO A 92 -1.22 -8.12 -2.06
CA PRO A 92 -2.65 -8.21 -1.77
C PRO A 92 -2.98 -8.45 -0.29
N VAL A 93 -2.16 -9.23 0.40
CA VAL A 93 -2.33 -9.49 1.84
C VAL A 93 -1.92 -8.27 2.65
N ARG A 94 -0.77 -7.66 2.34
CA ARG A 94 -0.27 -6.48 3.07
C ARG A 94 -1.22 -5.29 2.95
N THR A 95 -1.75 -5.04 1.74
CA THR A 95 -2.75 -3.98 1.53
C THR A 95 -4.06 -4.27 2.26
N ALA A 96 -4.50 -5.54 2.32
CA ALA A 96 -5.68 -5.91 3.10
C ALA A 96 -5.49 -5.65 4.60
N VAL A 97 -4.35 -6.07 5.15
CA VAL A 97 -4.02 -5.84 6.58
C VAL A 97 -3.97 -4.34 6.87
N THR A 98 -3.31 -3.55 6.03
CA THR A 98 -3.26 -2.08 6.18
C THR A 98 -4.65 -1.47 6.14
N ALA A 99 -5.53 -1.91 5.21
CA ALA A 99 -6.91 -1.42 5.12
C ALA A 99 -7.73 -1.74 6.38
N VAL A 100 -7.57 -2.94 6.94
CA VAL A 100 -8.25 -3.33 8.19
C VAL A 100 -7.82 -2.43 9.35
N PHE A 101 -6.51 -2.19 9.52
CA PHE A 101 -6.03 -1.31 10.60
C PHE A 101 -6.45 0.15 10.38
N SER A 102 -6.49 0.63 9.14
CA SER A 102 -7.01 1.96 8.79
C SER A 102 -8.49 2.10 9.17
N GLY A 103 -9.32 1.10 8.82
CA GLY A 103 -10.73 1.06 9.19
C GLY A 103 -10.95 0.99 10.70
N LEU A 104 -10.20 0.13 11.40
CA LEU A 104 -10.24 0.05 12.87
C LEU A 104 -9.85 1.38 13.52
N GLY A 105 -8.83 2.08 12.98
CA GLY A 105 -8.42 3.39 13.47
C GLY A 105 -9.55 4.43 13.39
N ILE A 106 -10.31 4.43 12.29
CA ILE A 106 -11.49 5.32 12.14
C ILE A 106 -12.54 4.99 13.20
N VAL A 107 -12.90 3.72 13.34
CA VAL A 107 -13.94 3.28 14.28
C VAL A 107 -13.54 3.61 15.72
N CYS A 108 -12.30 3.32 16.10
CA CYS A 108 -11.80 3.58 17.44
C CYS A 108 -11.79 5.09 17.79
N GLU A 109 -11.36 5.94 16.84
CA GLU A 109 -11.40 7.41 17.06
C GLU A 109 -12.82 7.93 17.17
N LEU A 110 -13.76 7.43 16.35
CA LEU A 110 -15.16 7.80 16.45
C LEU A 110 -15.77 7.36 17.78
N ILE A 111 -15.50 6.14 18.24
CA ILE A 111 -15.95 5.67 19.55
C ILE A 111 -15.40 6.58 20.64
N PHE A 112 -14.11 6.90 20.59
CA PHE A 112 -13.50 7.80 21.56
C PHE A 112 -14.17 9.17 21.57
N PHE A 113 -14.44 9.72 20.39
CA PHE A 113 -15.07 11.04 20.23
C PHE A 113 -16.50 11.09 20.79
N PHE A 114 -17.30 10.03 20.58
CA PHE A 114 -18.68 9.98 21.07
C PHE A 114 -18.81 9.65 22.56
N VAL A 115 -17.83 8.93 23.14
CA VAL A 115 -17.88 8.52 24.55
C VAL A 115 -17.35 9.63 25.47
N ASN A 116 -16.41 10.46 24.97
CA ASN A 116 -15.78 11.50 25.75
C ASN A 116 -16.24 12.90 25.28
N ASP A 117 -16.46 13.82 26.19
CA ASP A 117 -16.82 15.20 25.84
C ASP A 117 -15.54 16.00 25.49
N HIS A 118 -15.35 16.26 24.22
CA HIS A 118 -14.14 16.92 23.68
C HIS A 118 -14.47 18.22 22.93
N ALA A 119 -15.32 19.08 23.48
CA ALA A 119 -15.82 20.30 22.84
C ALA A 119 -14.74 21.25 22.28
N GLY A 120 -13.50 21.17 22.76
CA GLY A 120 -12.37 22.00 22.26
C GLY A 120 -11.46 21.34 21.20
N GLN A 121 -11.59 20.04 20.92
CA GLN A 121 -10.65 19.28 20.07
C GLN A 121 -11.32 18.63 18.85
N THR A 122 -12.56 18.96 18.57
CA THR A 122 -13.35 18.40 17.45
C THR A 122 -12.64 18.54 16.10
N PHE A 123 -11.97 19.67 15.86
CA PHE A 123 -11.25 19.91 14.62
C PHE A 123 -10.14 18.88 14.39
N PHE A 124 -9.33 18.57 15.39
CA PHE A 124 -8.24 17.60 15.26
C PHE A 124 -8.75 16.16 15.10
N ALA A 125 -9.84 15.81 15.79
CA ALA A 125 -10.49 14.50 15.62
C ALA A 125 -11.03 14.33 14.18
N LEU A 126 -11.73 15.33 13.64
CA LEU A 126 -12.24 15.31 12.27
C LEU A 126 -11.12 15.27 11.24
N LEU A 127 -10.05 16.04 11.42
CA LEU A 127 -8.89 16.05 10.54
C LEU A 127 -8.19 14.69 10.54
N TYR A 128 -8.05 14.07 11.70
CA TYR A 128 -7.50 12.71 11.82
C TYR A 128 -8.36 11.69 11.08
N VAL A 129 -9.67 11.68 11.28
CA VAL A 129 -10.61 10.78 10.59
C VAL A 129 -10.54 11.00 9.07
N LEU A 130 -10.45 12.24 8.60
CA LEU A 130 -10.31 12.56 7.18
C LEU A 130 -9.02 11.95 6.60
N LEU A 131 -7.88 12.10 7.28
CA LEU A 131 -6.62 11.50 6.84
C LEU A 131 -6.68 9.97 6.82
N LYS A 132 -7.36 9.36 7.79
CA LYS A 132 -7.60 7.90 7.82
C LYS A 132 -8.47 7.45 6.65
N LEU A 133 -9.50 8.20 6.29
CA LEU A 133 -10.30 7.91 5.09
C LEU A 133 -9.47 8.01 3.81
N ILE A 134 -8.62 9.02 3.69
CA ILE A 134 -7.71 9.16 2.54
C ILE A 134 -6.74 7.96 2.49
N ALA A 135 -6.16 7.54 3.62
CA ALA A 135 -5.29 6.38 3.70
C ALA A 135 -6.02 5.09 3.31
N LEU A 136 -7.24 4.88 3.83
CA LEU A 136 -8.07 3.72 3.52
C LEU A 136 -8.42 3.66 2.02
N LEU A 137 -8.88 4.75 1.43
CA LEU A 137 -9.19 4.82 0.00
C LEU A 137 -7.94 4.57 -0.85
N SER A 138 -6.81 5.16 -0.48
CA SER A 138 -5.54 4.97 -1.20
C SER A 138 -5.09 3.52 -1.21
N VAL A 139 -5.17 2.82 -0.08
CA VAL A 139 -4.77 1.41 0.00
C VAL A 139 -5.75 0.48 -0.74
N LEU A 140 -7.05 0.80 -0.75
CA LEU A 140 -8.04 0.03 -1.50
C LEU A 140 -7.85 0.17 -3.02
N VAL A 141 -7.61 1.39 -3.51
CA VAL A 141 -7.32 1.63 -4.94
C VAL A 141 -5.99 0.95 -5.32
N LEU A 142 -4.96 1.08 -4.50
CA LEU A 142 -3.68 0.41 -4.72
C LEU A 142 -3.85 -1.11 -4.80
N ARG A 143 -4.65 -1.70 -3.90
CA ARG A 143 -4.98 -3.13 -3.94
C ARG A 143 -5.69 -3.51 -5.24
N ALA A 144 -6.69 -2.73 -5.68
CA ALA A 144 -7.44 -3.00 -6.90
C ALA A 144 -6.52 -3.00 -8.13
N GLU A 145 -5.62 -2.01 -8.25
CA GLU A 145 -4.64 -1.92 -9.34
C GLU A 145 -3.68 -3.12 -9.37
N ILE A 146 -3.20 -3.56 -8.20
CA ILE A 146 -2.31 -4.72 -8.09
C ILE A 146 -3.03 -6.02 -8.49
N MET A 147 -4.29 -6.19 -8.08
CA MET A 147 -5.07 -7.39 -8.40
C MET A 147 -5.50 -7.45 -9.86
N GLN A 148 -5.59 -6.32 -10.57
CA GLN A 148 -5.90 -6.25 -12.00
C GLN A 148 -4.67 -6.47 -12.89
N ALA A 149 -3.45 -6.45 -12.33
CA ALA A 149 -2.24 -6.71 -13.08
C ALA A 149 -2.09 -8.21 -13.33
N GLU A 150 -2.08 -8.59 -14.61
CA GLU A 150 -1.90 -9.99 -15.04
C GLU A 150 -0.39 -10.28 -15.14
N TRP A 151 0.06 -11.28 -14.37
CA TRP A 151 1.46 -11.68 -14.31
C TRP A 151 1.63 -13.10 -14.83
N ASP A 152 2.41 -13.26 -15.89
CA ASP A 152 2.72 -14.57 -16.47
C ASP A 152 4.19 -14.95 -16.28
N LYS A 153 4.39 -16.26 -16.13
CA LYS A 153 5.70 -16.88 -16.06
C LYS A 153 6.28 -17.03 -17.46
N LEU A 154 7.39 -16.38 -17.74
CA LEU A 154 8.08 -16.50 -19.01
C LEU A 154 8.67 -17.91 -19.18
N PRO A 155 8.53 -18.56 -20.36
CA PRO A 155 9.07 -19.88 -20.61
C PRO A 155 10.61 -19.86 -20.56
N LYS A 156 11.21 -20.86 -19.90
CA LYS A 156 12.68 -20.96 -19.70
C LYS A 156 13.49 -20.87 -21.01
N LYS A 157 12.92 -21.27 -22.14
CA LYS A 157 13.60 -21.36 -23.45
C LYS A 157 13.91 -19.99 -24.09
N ASN A 158 13.24 -18.92 -23.66
CA ASN A 158 13.37 -17.59 -24.26
C ASN A 158 14.23 -16.62 -23.44
N ASN A 159 14.79 -17.07 -22.31
CA ASN A 159 15.61 -16.19 -21.44
C ASN A 159 16.85 -15.61 -22.16
N PHE A 160 17.33 -16.23 -23.24
CA PHE A 160 18.46 -15.75 -24.04
C PHE A 160 18.07 -14.74 -25.12
N GLN A 161 16.85 -14.80 -25.66
CA GLN A 161 16.41 -13.90 -26.74
C GLN A 161 16.02 -12.50 -26.25
N TYR A 162 15.51 -12.40 -25.00
CA TYR A 162 15.11 -11.09 -24.45
C TYR A 162 16.30 -10.21 -24.05
N PHE A 163 17.47 -10.78 -23.78
CA PHE A 163 18.69 -10.02 -23.49
C PHE A 163 19.31 -9.36 -24.74
N THR A 164 19.01 -9.86 -25.93
CA THR A 164 19.54 -9.36 -27.23
C THR A 164 18.65 -8.31 -27.88
N LEU A 165 17.40 -8.15 -27.46
CA LEU A 165 16.46 -7.17 -28.03
C LEU A 165 16.45 -5.81 -27.32
N TYR A 166 17.13 -5.68 -26.16
CA TYR A 166 17.16 -4.47 -25.34
C TYR A 166 18.58 -3.91 -25.12
N ASN A 167 19.59 -4.41 -25.83
CA ASN A 167 20.91 -3.81 -26.01
C ASN A 167 21.04 -3.30 -27.45
#